data_1fcc28cd8172c1bd4a781daafb3bdf3a
#
_entry.id   1fcc28cd8172c1bd4a781daafb3bdf3a
#
_cell.length_a   1.000
_cell.length_b   1.000
_cell.length_c   1.000
_cell.angle_alpha   90.00
_cell.angle_beta   90.00
_cell.angle_gamma   90.00
#
_symmetry.space_group_name_H-M   'P 1'
#
loop_
_entity.id
_entity.type
_entity.pdbx_description
1 polymer ?
#
loop_
_entity_poly.entity_id
_entity_poly.type
_entity_poly.pdbx_seq_one_letter_code
_entity_poly.pdbx_strand_id
1 'polypeptide(L)'
;MKWTRQAFPCAVWRTSPKSCGTGKVSPAAVSELNKKAYVHIEDWRNRPLQGGRYPYVCVDGIYLRRNWGGEYENVAILVAIAVNEDGFREVLGAAEGMKEDKASWINFFQWLRKRPQKVRASDART
;
A
#
# COMPACT_ATOMS: atom_id res chain seq x y z
N MET A 1 21.90 13.03 6.82
CA MET A 1 21.54 12.23 5.64
C MET A 1 20.87 13.12 4.64
N LYS A 2 21.55 13.42 3.58
CA LYS A 2 20.94 14.11 2.46
C LYS A 2 20.08 13.11 1.69
N TRP A 3 18.78 13.27 1.76
CA TRP A 3 17.88 12.65 0.81
C TRP A 3 18.15 13.26 -0.56
N THR A 4 19.04 12.68 -1.32
CA THR A 4 19.08 12.97 -2.73
C THR A 4 17.77 12.48 -3.32
N ARG A 5 16.86 13.42 -3.60
CA ARG A 5 15.79 13.17 -4.56
C ARG A 5 16.46 12.80 -5.88
N GLN A 6 16.71 11.54 -6.08
CA GLN A 6 16.84 11.06 -7.43
C GLN A 6 15.43 11.14 -8.04
N ALA A 7 15.10 12.31 -8.51
CA ALA A 7 14.03 12.44 -9.45
C ALA A 7 14.42 11.55 -10.62
N PHE A 8 13.78 10.40 -10.76
CA PHE A 8 13.85 9.62 -11.97
C PHE A 8 13.31 10.52 -13.09
N PRO A 9 14.16 11.04 -13.99
CA PRO A 9 13.65 11.85 -15.06
C PRO A 9 12.70 11.02 -15.88
N CYS A 10 11.57 11.57 -16.32
CA CYS A 10 10.61 10.90 -17.19
C CYS A 10 11.25 10.27 -18.43
N ALA A 11 12.44 10.71 -18.81
CA ALA A 11 13.28 10.11 -19.85
C ALA A 11 13.72 8.67 -19.52
N VAL A 12 13.90 8.31 -18.25
CA VAL A 12 14.26 6.94 -17.85
C VAL A 12 13.08 5.99 -18.08
N TRP A 13 11.86 6.44 -17.90
CA TRP A 13 10.67 5.66 -18.22
C TRP A 13 10.51 5.42 -19.73
N ARG A 14 10.97 6.34 -20.56
CA ARG A 14 10.95 6.18 -22.03
C ARG A 14 12.04 5.22 -22.54
N THR A 15 13.14 5.09 -21.83
CA THR A 15 14.26 4.21 -22.20
C THR A 15 14.16 2.83 -21.52
N SER A 16 13.40 2.71 -20.44
CA SER A 16 13.20 1.45 -19.72
C SER A 16 12.58 0.32 -20.55
N PRO A 17 11.70 0.57 -21.54
CA PRO A 17 11.15 -0.51 -22.36
C PRO A 17 12.16 -1.24 -23.22
N LYS A 18 13.32 -0.64 -23.46
CA LYS A 18 14.37 -1.29 -24.26
C LYS A 18 15.15 -2.36 -23.50
N SER A 19 15.15 -2.30 -22.17
CA SER A 19 15.85 -3.26 -21.32
C SER A 19 14.94 -4.40 -20.81
N CYS A 20 13.63 -4.24 -20.88
CA CYS A 20 12.65 -5.22 -20.39
C CYS A 20 12.00 -6.07 -21.47
N GLY A 21 12.51 -6.07 -22.68
CA GLY A 21 11.97 -6.90 -23.76
C GLY A 21 11.44 -6.10 -24.94
N THR A 22 11.48 -6.73 -26.06
CA THR A 22 11.08 -6.24 -27.34
C THR A 22 9.57 -6.18 -27.47
N GLY A 23 9.00 -5.01 -27.39
CA GLY A 23 7.59 -4.90 -27.70
C GLY A 23 6.98 -3.55 -27.43
N LYS A 24 6.25 -3.04 -28.38
CA LYS A 24 5.31 -1.96 -28.15
C LYS A 24 4.21 -2.48 -27.23
N VAL A 25 4.16 -1.99 -26.00
CA VAL A 25 3.11 -2.34 -25.06
C VAL A 25 1.83 -1.65 -25.52
N SER A 26 0.83 -2.43 -25.91
CA SER A 26 -0.49 -1.91 -26.26
C SER A 26 -1.26 -1.45 -25.02
N PRO A 27 -2.20 -0.50 -25.13
CA PRO A 27 -3.05 -0.11 -23.99
C PRO A 27 -3.85 -1.28 -23.41
N ALA A 28 -4.25 -2.25 -24.23
CA ALA A 28 -4.93 -3.46 -23.78
C ALA A 28 -4.03 -4.34 -22.90
N ALA A 29 -2.74 -4.49 -23.27
CA ALA A 29 -1.76 -5.23 -22.49
C ALA A 29 -1.49 -4.58 -21.14
N VAL A 30 -1.42 -3.25 -21.07
CA VAL A 30 -1.27 -2.51 -19.79
C VAL A 30 -2.48 -2.74 -18.90
N SER A 31 -3.69 -2.69 -19.45
CA SER A 31 -4.92 -2.94 -18.69
C SER A 31 -4.96 -4.37 -18.14
N GLU A 32 -4.51 -5.36 -18.92
CA GLU A 32 -4.45 -6.75 -18.47
C GLU A 32 -3.39 -6.96 -17.37
N LEU A 33 -2.21 -6.35 -17.53
CA LEU A 33 -1.17 -6.37 -16.50
C LEU A 33 -1.63 -5.72 -15.20
N ASN A 34 -2.38 -4.62 -15.29
CA ASN A 34 -2.99 -3.96 -14.15
C ASN A 34 -3.95 -4.89 -13.40
N LYS A 35 -4.79 -5.62 -14.12
CA LYS A 35 -5.70 -6.60 -13.50
C LYS A 35 -4.95 -7.71 -12.78
N LYS A 36 -3.88 -8.23 -13.39
CA LYS A 36 -3.03 -9.25 -12.76
C LYS A 36 -2.32 -8.71 -11.52
N ALA A 37 -1.77 -7.50 -11.59
CA ALA A 37 -1.13 -6.84 -10.45
C ALA A 37 -2.11 -6.59 -9.32
N TYR A 38 -3.36 -6.24 -9.62
CA TYR A 38 -4.40 -5.98 -8.64
C TYR A 38 -4.69 -7.19 -7.74
N VAL A 39 -4.70 -8.39 -8.30
CA VAL A 39 -4.87 -9.63 -7.52
C VAL A 39 -3.76 -9.76 -6.48
N HIS A 40 -2.51 -9.55 -6.86
CA HIS A 40 -1.38 -9.60 -5.93
C HIS A 40 -1.45 -8.50 -4.86
N ILE A 41 -1.91 -7.31 -5.23
CA ILE A 41 -2.10 -6.21 -4.28
C ILE A 41 -3.19 -6.55 -3.27
N GLU A 42 -4.32 -7.12 -3.72
CA GLU A 42 -5.39 -7.54 -2.82
C GLU A 42 -4.95 -8.68 -1.88
N ASP A 43 -4.22 -9.66 -2.39
CA ASP A 43 -3.64 -10.72 -1.57
C ASP A 43 -2.69 -10.16 -0.51
N TRP A 44 -1.85 -9.21 -0.90
CA TRP A 44 -0.95 -8.52 0.02
C TRP A 44 -1.72 -7.71 1.07
N ARG A 45 -2.75 -6.99 0.66
CA ARG A 45 -3.59 -6.20 1.57
C ARG A 45 -4.28 -7.06 2.62
N ASN A 46 -4.71 -8.25 2.24
CA ASN A 46 -5.46 -9.16 3.10
C ASN A 46 -4.57 -10.24 3.75
N ARG A 47 -3.26 -10.19 3.55
CA ARG A 47 -2.35 -11.16 4.14
C ARG A 47 -2.45 -11.17 5.68
N PRO A 48 -2.24 -12.32 6.33
CA PRO A 48 -2.16 -12.36 7.78
C PRO A 48 -0.95 -11.56 8.29
N LEU A 49 -1.13 -10.84 9.38
CA LEU A 49 -0.05 -10.10 10.04
C LEU A 49 0.82 -11.09 10.82
N GLN A 50 2.12 -11.10 10.55
CA GLN A 50 3.05 -12.10 11.09
C GLN A 50 3.89 -11.60 12.27
N GLY A 51 3.86 -10.32 12.54
CA GLY A 51 4.78 -9.67 13.48
C GLY A 51 4.45 -9.84 14.98
N GLY A 52 3.39 -10.56 15.33
CA GLY A 52 2.99 -10.70 16.72
C GLY A 52 2.48 -9.40 17.33
N ARG A 53 3.21 -8.83 18.27
CA ARG A 53 2.91 -7.54 18.88
C ARG A 53 3.57 -6.40 18.13
N TYR A 54 2.83 -5.31 18.00
CA TYR A 54 3.31 -4.06 17.43
C TYR A 54 3.25 -2.95 18.48
N PRO A 55 4.35 -2.71 19.22
CA PRO A 55 4.36 -1.69 20.27
C PRO A 55 4.19 -0.27 19.74
N TYR A 56 4.60 -0.03 18.49
CA TYR A 56 4.48 1.28 17.85
C TYR A 56 3.75 1.15 16.53
N VAL A 57 2.72 1.95 16.35
CA VAL A 57 1.97 2.06 15.10
C VAL A 57 1.91 3.52 14.69
N CYS A 58 2.44 3.83 13.53
CA CYS A 58 2.33 5.13 12.90
C CYS A 58 1.27 5.06 11.81
N VAL A 59 0.40 6.04 11.78
CA VAL A 59 -0.63 6.17 10.75
C VAL A 59 -0.47 7.50 10.04
N ASP A 60 -0.73 7.49 8.74
CA ASP A 60 -0.61 8.67 7.91
C ASP A 60 -1.68 8.67 6.82
N GLY A 61 -2.09 9.85 6.40
CA GLY A 61 -3.04 10.08 5.34
C GLY A 61 -2.38 10.80 4.17
N ILE A 62 -2.40 10.19 3.01
CA ILE A 62 -1.84 10.77 1.78
C ILE A 62 -2.98 11.15 0.85
N TYR A 63 -3.01 12.40 0.42
CA TYR A 63 -3.99 12.88 -0.54
C TYR A 63 -3.46 12.75 -1.96
N LEU A 64 -4.20 12.01 -2.77
CA LEU A 64 -3.92 11.86 -4.19
C LEU A 64 -5.06 12.47 -5.01
N ARG A 65 -4.71 13.07 -6.13
CA ARG A 65 -5.69 13.49 -7.14
C ARG A 65 -5.96 12.36 -8.10
N ARG A 66 -7.21 11.97 -8.18
CA ARG A 66 -7.68 10.99 -9.16
C ARG A 66 -8.52 11.71 -10.21
N ASN A 67 -8.24 11.44 -11.49
CA ASN A 67 -9.08 11.87 -12.59
C ASN A 67 -10.00 10.71 -12.99
N TRP A 68 -11.28 10.92 -12.85
CA TRP A 68 -12.28 9.96 -13.24
C TRP A 68 -13.32 10.64 -14.12
N GLY A 69 -13.37 10.26 -15.40
CA GLY A 69 -14.37 10.83 -16.33
C GLY A 69 -14.24 12.34 -16.59
N GLY A 70 -13.06 12.93 -16.42
CA GLY A 70 -12.81 14.36 -16.61
C GLY A 70 -12.98 15.22 -15.37
N GLU A 71 -13.42 14.64 -14.26
CA GLU A 71 -13.48 15.31 -12.96
C GLU A 71 -12.31 14.89 -12.07
N TYR A 72 -11.75 15.87 -11.37
CA TYR A 72 -10.67 15.63 -10.40
C TYR A 72 -11.24 15.45 -9.00
N GLU A 73 -11.01 14.30 -8.44
CA GLU A 73 -11.42 13.98 -7.09
C GLU A 73 -10.17 13.78 -6.21
N ASN A 74 -10.20 14.35 -5.02
CA ASN A 74 -9.15 14.10 -4.04
C ASN A 74 -9.51 12.82 -3.25
N VAL A 75 -8.62 11.87 -3.31
CA VAL A 75 -8.75 10.59 -2.59
C VAL A 75 -7.69 10.53 -1.51
N ALA A 76 -8.09 10.23 -0.28
CA ALA A 76 -7.18 9.98 0.80
C ALA A 76 -6.77 8.50 0.82
N ILE A 77 -5.49 8.22 0.91
CA ILE A 77 -4.97 6.88 1.16
C ILE A 77 -4.45 6.85 2.60
N LEU A 78 -5.09 6.04 3.41
CA LEU A 78 -4.72 5.84 4.80
C LEU A 78 -3.72 4.68 4.88
N VAL A 79 -2.57 4.94 5.48
CA VAL A 79 -1.47 3.98 5.61
C VAL A 79 -1.15 3.77 7.08
N ALA A 80 -0.96 2.52 7.47
CA ALA A 80 -0.46 2.17 8.80
C ALA A 80 0.86 1.43 8.70
N ILE A 81 1.87 1.95 9.37
CA ILE A 81 3.20 1.36 9.48
C ILE A 81 3.45 1.05 10.94
N ALA A 82 3.87 -0.16 11.23
CA ALA A 82 4.15 -0.59 12.57
C ALA A 82 5.60 -1.05 12.75
N VAL A 83 6.05 -1.02 13.99
CA VAL A 83 7.32 -1.61 14.40
C VAL A 83 7.01 -2.80 15.27
N ASN A 84 7.53 -3.96 14.92
CA ASN A 84 7.37 -5.18 15.70
C ASN A 84 8.31 -5.21 16.92
N GLU A 85 8.20 -6.22 17.76
CA GLU A 85 9.05 -6.39 18.94
C GLU A 85 10.54 -6.56 18.58
N ASP A 86 10.83 -7.07 17.40
CA ASP A 86 12.20 -7.25 16.90
C ASP A 86 12.82 -5.96 16.33
N GLY A 87 12.06 -4.86 16.30
CA GLY A 87 12.49 -3.58 15.79
C GLY A 87 12.36 -3.39 14.27
N PHE A 88 11.77 -4.33 13.57
CA PHE A 88 11.53 -4.22 12.14
C PHE A 88 10.25 -3.45 11.82
N ARG A 89 10.32 -2.63 10.80
CA ARG A 89 9.16 -1.91 10.28
C ARG A 89 8.37 -2.79 9.33
N GLU A 90 7.07 -2.78 9.51
CA GLU A 90 6.14 -3.48 8.63
C GLU A 90 4.98 -2.56 8.26
N VAL A 91 4.62 -2.54 6.98
CA VAL A 91 3.41 -1.87 6.54
C VAL A 91 2.23 -2.78 6.86
N LEU A 92 1.41 -2.38 7.82
CA LEU A 92 0.23 -3.15 8.22
C LEU A 92 -0.82 -3.17 7.13
N GLY A 93 -1.04 -2.03 6.49
CA GLY A 93 -1.99 -1.94 5.42
C GLY A 93 -2.14 -0.54 4.87
N ALA A 94 -2.80 -0.47 3.75
CA ALA A 94 -3.20 0.76 3.11
C ALA A 94 -4.63 0.61 2.61
N ALA A 95 -5.45 1.62 2.81
CA ALA A 95 -6.83 1.64 2.36
C ALA A 95 -7.22 3.01 1.82
N GLU A 96 -8.10 3.00 0.84
CA GLU A 96 -8.69 4.22 0.30
C GLU A 96 -9.76 4.73 1.25
N GLY A 97 -9.67 6.01 1.60
CA GLY A 97 -10.70 6.74 2.31
C GLY A 97 -11.20 7.91 1.46
N MET A 98 -12.46 8.26 1.58
CA MET A 98 -12.98 9.43 0.84
C MET A 98 -12.38 10.73 1.36
N LYS A 99 -12.14 10.79 2.66
CA LYS A 99 -11.51 11.93 3.35
C LYS A 99 -10.72 11.41 4.54
N GLU A 100 -9.80 12.23 5.02
CA GLU A 100 -9.13 11.99 6.30
C GLU A 100 -10.04 12.43 7.45
N ASP A 101 -11.18 11.77 7.59
CA ASP A 101 -12.14 12.03 8.66
C ASP A 101 -12.16 10.89 9.68
N LYS A 102 -12.81 11.16 10.79
CA LYS A 102 -12.93 10.20 11.89
C LYS A 102 -13.58 8.87 11.46
N ALA A 103 -14.57 8.93 10.59
CA ALA A 103 -15.28 7.74 10.12
C ALA A 103 -14.37 6.85 9.27
N SER A 104 -13.60 7.44 8.37
CA SER A 104 -12.63 6.71 7.53
C SER A 104 -11.55 6.04 8.37
N TRP A 105 -11.02 6.71 9.38
CA TRP A 105 -10.05 6.15 10.31
C TRP A 105 -10.65 5.00 11.14
N ILE A 106 -11.87 5.13 11.63
CA ILE A 106 -12.55 4.07 12.39
C ILE A 106 -12.71 2.82 11.50
N ASN A 107 -13.19 2.99 10.28
CA ASN A 107 -13.34 1.88 9.34
C ASN A 107 -12.00 1.20 9.01
N PHE A 108 -10.96 2.00 8.83
CA PHE A 108 -9.61 1.51 8.57
C PHE A 108 -9.06 0.67 9.73
N PHE A 109 -9.19 1.15 10.97
CA PHE A 109 -8.75 0.40 12.15
C PHE A 109 -9.58 -0.86 12.39
N GLN A 110 -10.88 -0.81 12.14
CA GLN A 110 -11.73 -1.99 12.21
C GLN A 110 -11.32 -3.04 11.19
N TRP A 111 -10.99 -2.62 9.98
CA TRP A 111 -10.48 -3.52 8.95
C TRP A 111 -9.14 -4.14 9.34
N LEU A 112 -8.19 -3.35 9.85
CA LEU A 112 -6.92 -3.87 10.35
C LEU A 112 -7.10 -4.89 11.48
N ARG A 113 -8.03 -4.63 12.40
CA ARG A 113 -8.32 -5.50 13.52
C ARG A 113 -8.95 -6.84 13.11
N LYS A 114 -9.72 -6.85 12.05
CA LYS A 114 -10.34 -8.06 11.52
C LYS A 114 -9.36 -8.99 10.81
N ARG A 115 -8.19 -8.51 10.47
CA ARG A 115 -7.19 -9.32 9.77
C ARG A 115 -6.65 -10.40 10.69
N PRO A 116 -6.53 -11.65 10.20
CA PRO A 116 -5.99 -12.74 11.00
C PRO A 116 -4.56 -12.42 11.40
N GLN A 117 -4.29 -12.49 12.70
CA GLN A 117 -2.95 -12.39 13.24
C GLN A 117 -2.41 -13.80 13.47
N LYS A 118 -1.22 -14.09 12.98
CA LYS A 118 -0.49 -15.28 13.41
C LYS A 118 0.00 -15.05 14.83
N VAL A 119 -0.77 -15.51 15.79
CA VAL A 119 -0.33 -15.52 17.19
C VAL A 119 0.78 -16.56 17.31
N ARG A 120 1.95 -16.16 17.79
CA ARG A 120 2.99 -17.10 18.17
C ARG A 120 2.45 -17.97 19.32
N ALA A 121 2.74 -19.24 19.30
CA ALA A 121 2.30 -20.19 20.33
C ALA A 121 2.73 -19.78 21.77
N SER A 122 3.74 -18.91 21.90
CA SER A 122 4.17 -18.32 23.16
C SER A 122 3.23 -17.26 23.71
N ASP A 123 2.42 -16.62 22.86
CA ASP A 123 1.47 -15.58 23.26
C ASP A 123 0.08 -16.13 23.63
N ALA A 124 -0.14 -17.42 23.43
CA ALA A 124 -1.37 -18.10 23.79
C ALA A 124 -1.54 -18.32 25.31
N ARG A 125 -0.59 -17.87 26.12
CA ARG A 125 -0.65 -17.91 27.58
C ARG A 125 -0.98 -16.52 28.14
N THR A 126 -2.18 -16.14 28.05
CA THR A 126 -2.74 -15.10 28.91
C THR A 126 -4.05 -15.59 29.43
#